data_a7bbbf03051648d6698e4dfadc4a505b
#
_entry.id   a7bbbf03051648d6698e4dfadc4a505b
#
_cell.length_a   1.000
_cell.length_b   1.000
_cell.length_c   1.000
_cell.angle_alpha   90.00
_cell.angle_beta   90.00
_cell.angle_gamma   90.00
#
_symmetry.space_group_name_H-M   'P 1'
#
loop_
_entity.id
_entity.type
_entity.pdbx_description
1 polymer ?
#
loop_
_entity_poly.entity_id
_entity_poly.type
_entity_poly.pdbx_seq_one_letter_code
_entity_poly.pdbx_strand_id
1 'polypeptide(L)'
;MIYKEISNQIIKSLRFFTRKKKVALHVPYFKKKDHNLVNRCLKTSYVSTVSKFTNVFEKKIKKLTKSNFAIATINGTSAIQIAIKSCGIKKNEEILIPNLNYIGSSNAAIYCGAVPHFVDVESECLGIDTSKLEIYLKKICSTKKKTTVNKISKRNIKAIMPTHVFGNPAKIKEIIKIAKKFNLKVIEDASECVGSYYKNKHLGTFGDVGILSFNGNKIITTGGGGSIITNNKKIYKKALSLSTISRKKNSGWSYDY
;
A
#
# COMPACT_ATOMS: atom_id res chain seq x y z
N MET A 1 5.46 39.21 3.39
CA MET A 1 6.49 39.49 4.42
C MET A 1 6.54 38.39 5.47
N ILE A 2 5.48 38.05 6.17
CA ILE A 2 5.40 37.02 7.23
C ILE A 2 5.92 35.64 6.81
N TYR A 3 5.51 35.11 5.64
CA TYR A 3 5.95 33.79 5.18
C TYR A 3 7.47 33.69 4.94
N LYS A 4 8.10 34.78 4.50
CA LYS A 4 9.56 34.83 4.28
C LYS A 4 10.31 34.80 5.60
N GLU A 5 9.77 35.48 6.61
CA GLU A 5 10.34 35.50 7.96
C GLU A 5 10.24 34.15 8.65
N ILE A 6 9.07 33.50 8.60
CA ILE A 6 8.85 32.14 9.11
C ILE A 6 9.78 31.14 8.42
N SER A 7 9.87 31.20 7.09
CA SER A 7 10.78 30.33 6.32
C SER A 7 12.24 30.52 6.74
N ASN A 8 12.68 31.75 6.94
CA ASN A 8 14.04 32.03 7.38
C ASN A 8 14.32 31.50 8.80
N GLN A 9 13.38 31.62 9.72
CA GLN A 9 13.48 31.07 11.09
C GLN A 9 13.58 29.54 11.05
N ILE A 10 12.74 28.87 10.26
CA ILE A 10 12.76 27.41 10.07
C ILE A 10 14.13 26.98 9.50
N ILE A 11 14.61 27.65 8.44
CA ILE A 11 15.91 27.32 7.82
C ILE A 11 17.06 27.55 8.82
N LYS A 12 17.02 28.63 9.59
CA LYS A 12 18.03 28.92 10.62
C LYS A 12 18.06 27.81 11.70
N SER A 13 16.90 27.40 12.18
CA SER A 13 16.76 26.30 13.14
C SER A 13 17.28 24.97 12.60
N LEU A 14 16.86 24.60 11.38
CA LEU A 14 17.33 23.37 10.73
C LEU A 14 18.84 23.36 10.54
N ARG A 15 19.45 24.48 10.13
CA ARG A 15 20.91 24.59 9.99
C ARG A 15 21.63 24.48 11.33
N PHE A 16 21.07 25.06 12.39
CA PHE A 16 21.61 24.98 13.74
C PHE A 16 21.66 23.53 14.23
N PHE A 17 20.54 22.80 14.14
CA PHE A 17 20.47 21.41 14.61
C PHE A 17 21.25 20.44 13.74
N THR A 18 21.22 20.60 12.42
CA THR A 18 21.86 19.66 11.50
C THR A 18 23.33 19.98 11.22
N ARG A 19 23.78 21.20 11.54
CA ARG A 19 25.11 21.74 11.18
C ARG A 19 25.44 21.67 9.68
N LYS A 20 24.41 21.64 8.81
CA LYS A 20 24.54 21.52 7.35
C LYS A 20 23.92 22.72 6.65
N LYS A 21 24.58 23.20 5.58
CA LYS A 21 24.03 24.26 4.71
C LYS A 21 22.82 23.78 3.90
N LYS A 22 22.84 22.51 3.47
CA LYS A 22 21.74 21.86 2.74
C LYS A 22 21.33 20.61 3.50
N VAL A 23 20.05 20.47 3.74
CA VAL A 23 19.44 19.31 4.42
C VAL A 23 18.46 18.67 3.45
N ALA A 24 18.72 17.42 3.08
CA ALA A 24 17.78 16.66 2.28
C ALA A 24 16.60 16.18 3.14
N LEU A 25 15.41 16.14 2.57
CA LEU A 25 14.19 15.77 3.27
C LEU A 25 14.21 14.31 3.75
N HIS A 26 14.71 13.41 2.92
CA HIS A 26 14.78 11.98 3.20
C HIS A 26 16.16 11.43 2.83
N VAL A 27 17.00 11.18 3.83
CA VAL A 27 18.29 10.53 3.64
C VAL A 27 18.27 9.19 4.36
N PRO A 28 18.37 8.06 3.65
CA PRO A 28 18.48 6.76 4.28
C PRO A 28 19.72 6.70 5.17
N TYR A 29 19.59 6.07 6.33
CA TYR A 29 20.69 5.82 7.25
C TYR A 29 20.88 4.33 7.46
N PHE A 30 22.08 3.84 7.17
CA PHE A 30 22.44 2.44 7.32
C PHE A 30 23.53 2.25 8.38
N LYS A 31 23.34 1.30 9.26
CA LYS A 31 24.29 0.89 10.28
C LYS A 31 25.25 -0.18 9.73
N LYS A 32 26.40 -0.36 10.36
CA LYS A 32 27.39 -1.41 10.00
C LYS A 32 26.74 -2.80 9.85
N LYS A 33 25.75 -3.13 10.71
CA LYS A 33 25.02 -4.40 10.63
C LYS A 33 24.22 -4.55 9.33
N ASP A 34 23.72 -3.45 8.77
CA ASP A 34 22.92 -3.47 7.54
C ASP A 34 23.84 -3.74 6.34
N HIS A 35 25.00 -3.09 6.29
CA HIS A 35 26.06 -3.40 5.32
C HIS A 35 26.52 -4.86 5.41
N ASN A 36 26.69 -5.39 6.61
CA ASN A 36 27.11 -6.78 6.82
C ASN A 36 26.06 -7.78 6.29
N LEU A 37 24.77 -7.47 6.44
CA LEU A 37 23.70 -8.32 5.90
C LEU A 37 23.68 -8.33 4.38
N VAL A 38 23.84 -7.17 3.73
CA VAL A 38 23.95 -7.07 2.27
C VAL A 38 25.18 -7.82 1.76
N ASN A 39 26.34 -7.59 2.36
CA ASN A 39 27.57 -8.31 2.00
C ASN A 39 27.43 -9.83 2.18
N ARG A 40 26.74 -10.28 3.22
CA ARG A 40 26.43 -11.71 3.40
C ARG A 40 25.51 -12.25 2.32
N CYS A 41 24.53 -11.46 1.86
CA CYS A 41 23.67 -11.84 0.75
C CYS A 41 24.48 -12.06 -0.53
N LEU A 42 25.38 -11.12 -0.86
CA LEU A 42 26.28 -11.20 -2.01
C LEU A 42 27.24 -12.40 -1.91
N LYS A 43 27.94 -12.56 -0.77
CA LYS A 43 28.89 -13.66 -0.53
C LYS A 43 28.25 -15.05 -0.62
N THR A 44 26.97 -15.17 -0.33
CA THR A 44 26.24 -16.45 -0.38
C THR A 44 25.46 -16.64 -1.67
N SER A 45 25.54 -15.71 -2.62
CA SER A 45 24.80 -15.70 -3.92
C SER A 45 23.27 -15.78 -3.78
N TYR A 46 22.71 -15.55 -2.59
CA TYR A 46 21.26 -15.50 -2.36
C TYR A 46 20.69 -14.12 -2.70
N VAL A 47 20.74 -13.74 -3.98
CA VAL A 47 20.38 -12.39 -4.49
C VAL A 47 19.03 -12.33 -5.18
N SER A 48 18.31 -13.46 -5.28
CA SER A 48 17.01 -13.55 -5.96
C SER A 48 15.84 -13.82 -5.00
N THR A 49 14.64 -13.96 -5.55
CA THR A 49 13.40 -14.24 -4.79
C THR A 49 13.44 -15.56 -4.00
N VAL A 50 14.18 -16.55 -4.49
CA VAL A 50 14.38 -17.84 -3.80
C VAL A 50 15.53 -17.70 -2.80
N SER A 51 15.33 -16.89 -1.75
CA SER A 51 16.36 -16.57 -0.77
C SER A 51 15.86 -16.79 0.66
N LYS A 52 16.73 -17.33 1.51
CA LYS A 52 16.48 -17.37 2.96
C LYS A 52 16.26 -15.96 3.55
N PHE A 53 16.85 -14.93 2.97
CA PHE A 53 16.67 -13.54 3.43
C PHE A 53 15.27 -13.03 3.14
N THR A 54 14.67 -13.37 2.00
CA THR A 54 13.26 -13.06 1.69
C THR A 54 12.33 -13.71 2.69
N ASN A 55 12.53 -14.99 3.01
CA ASN A 55 11.73 -15.70 4.02
C ASN A 55 11.85 -15.07 5.42
N VAL A 56 13.05 -14.64 5.81
CA VAL A 56 13.27 -13.94 7.09
C VAL A 56 12.58 -12.59 7.10
N PHE A 57 12.63 -11.83 5.99
CA PHE A 57 11.93 -10.57 5.84
C PHE A 57 10.43 -10.76 6.01
N GLU A 58 9.80 -11.67 5.27
CA GLU A 58 8.37 -11.95 5.35
C GLU A 58 7.94 -12.37 6.76
N LYS A 59 8.73 -13.22 7.44
CA LYS A 59 8.49 -13.59 8.84
C LYS A 59 8.51 -12.38 9.78
N LYS A 60 9.45 -11.45 9.58
CA LYS A 60 9.54 -10.22 10.38
C LYS A 60 8.37 -9.28 10.12
N ILE A 61 7.95 -9.12 8.87
CA ILE A 61 6.75 -8.34 8.52
C ILE A 61 5.51 -8.93 9.16
N LYS A 62 5.30 -10.25 9.07
CA LYS A 62 4.20 -10.94 9.77
C LYS A 62 4.21 -10.67 11.28
N LYS A 63 5.37 -10.77 11.92
CA LYS A 63 5.52 -10.51 13.37
C LYS A 63 5.18 -9.06 13.72
N LEU A 64 5.66 -8.09 12.93
CA LEU A 64 5.42 -6.67 13.14
C LEU A 64 3.94 -6.31 13.00
N THR A 65 3.32 -6.77 11.91
CA THR A 65 1.95 -6.40 11.54
C THR A 65 0.89 -7.28 12.20
N LYS A 66 1.30 -8.42 12.78
CA LYS A 66 0.42 -9.50 13.26
C LYS A 66 -0.51 -10.03 12.15
N SER A 67 -0.11 -9.91 10.88
CA SER A 67 -0.84 -10.49 9.76
C SER A 67 -0.52 -11.98 9.61
N ASN A 68 -1.48 -12.77 9.13
CA ASN A 68 -1.28 -14.22 8.91
C ASN A 68 -0.30 -14.47 7.74
N PHE A 69 -0.29 -13.59 6.74
CA PHE A 69 0.51 -13.74 5.53
C PHE A 69 1.20 -12.43 5.17
N ALA A 70 2.44 -12.54 4.69
CA ALA A 70 3.20 -11.46 4.09
C ALA A 70 3.94 -12.00 2.86
N ILE A 71 4.06 -11.18 1.82
CA ILE A 71 4.76 -11.49 0.57
C ILE A 71 5.67 -10.31 0.27
N ALA A 72 6.95 -10.57 0.03
CA ALA A 72 7.89 -9.57 -0.44
C ALA A 72 7.66 -9.25 -1.92
N THR A 73 7.77 -7.98 -2.28
CA THR A 73 7.67 -7.49 -3.66
C THR A 73 8.78 -6.50 -3.97
N ILE A 74 9.00 -6.21 -5.25
CA ILE A 74 10.10 -5.34 -5.68
C ILE A 74 9.90 -3.86 -5.28
N ASN A 75 8.66 -3.40 -5.14
CA ASN A 75 8.29 -2.08 -4.65
C ASN A 75 6.80 -2.04 -4.25
N GLY A 76 6.35 -0.93 -3.64
CA GLY A 76 4.96 -0.73 -3.24
C GLY A 76 3.98 -0.71 -4.42
N THR A 77 4.34 -0.11 -5.55
CA THR A 77 3.48 -0.04 -6.74
C THR A 77 3.19 -1.43 -7.31
N SER A 78 4.21 -2.29 -7.42
CA SER A 78 4.02 -3.70 -7.81
C SER A 78 3.19 -4.48 -6.79
N ALA A 79 3.35 -4.18 -5.49
CA ALA A 79 2.52 -4.76 -4.45
C ALA A 79 1.03 -4.39 -4.64
N ILE A 80 0.73 -3.13 -4.97
CA ILE A 80 -0.63 -2.66 -5.26
C ILE A 80 -1.21 -3.38 -6.49
N GLN A 81 -0.44 -3.52 -7.58
CA GLN A 81 -0.89 -4.24 -8.78
C GLN A 81 -1.27 -5.69 -8.47
N ILE A 82 -0.41 -6.39 -7.74
CA ILE A 82 -0.66 -7.77 -7.31
C ILE A 82 -1.89 -7.84 -6.41
N ALA A 83 -2.05 -6.89 -5.47
CA ALA A 83 -3.21 -6.84 -4.58
C ALA A 83 -4.51 -6.63 -5.37
N ILE A 84 -4.56 -5.70 -6.32
CA ILE A 84 -5.69 -5.44 -7.20
C ILE A 84 -6.11 -6.72 -7.93
N LYS A 85 -5.16 -7.38 -8.62
CA LYS A 85 -5.41 -8.64 -9.32
C LYS A 85 -5.84 -9.76 -8.37
N SER A 86 -5.26 -9.82 -7.17
CA SER A 86 -5.57 -10.85 -6.16
C SER A 86 -6.96 -10.67 -5.55
N CYS A 87 -7.44 -9.44 -5.45
CA CYS A 87 -8.80 -9.10 -5.06
C CYS A 87 -9.84 -9.39 -6.17
N GLY A 88 -9.40 -9.79 -7.35
CA GLY A 88 -10.26 -10.18 -8.47
C GLY A 88 -10.84 -9.01 -9.25
N ILE A 89 -10.22 -7.84 -9.16
CA ILE A 89 -10.61 -6.66 -9.94
C ILE A 89 -10.18 -6.86 -11.39
N LYS A 90 -11.08 -6.58 -12.32
CA LYS A 90 -10.93 -6.82 -13.75
C LYS A 90 -10.73 -5.51 -14.52
N LYS A 91 -10.37 -5.63 -15.79
CA LYS A 91 -10.31 -4.51 -16.74
C LYS A 91 -11.66 -3.76 -16.75
N ASN A 92 -11.59 -2.43 -16.82
CA ASN A 92 -12.74 -1.50 -16.82
C ASN A 92 -13.58 -1.47 -15.53
N GLU A 93 -13.20 -2.17 -14.46
CA GLU A 93 -13.84 -2.01 -13.16
C GLU A 93 -13.20 -0.83 -12.39
N GLU A 94 -14.00 -0.15 -11.59
CA GLU A 94 -13.59 1.06 -10.86
C GLU A 94 -13.02 0.71 -9.48
N ILE A 95 -12.00 1.48 -9.08
CA ILE A 95 -11.43 1.49 -7.73
C ILE A 95 -11.55 2.90 -7.18
N LEU A 96 -12.23 3.07 -6.06
CA LEU A 96 -12.31 4.36 -5.35
C LEU A 96 -10.96 4.67 -4.71
N ILE A 97 -10.37 5.81 -5.04
CA ILE A 97 -9.04 6.24 -4.59
C ILE A 97 -9.14 7.67 -4.08
N PRO A 98 -8.54 8.04 -2.93
CA PRO A 98 -8.54 9.42 -2.48
C PRO A 98 -7.82 10.32 -3.49
N ASN A 99 -8.32 11.54 -3.69
CA ASN A 99 -7.72 12.51 -4.59
C ASN A 99 -6.33 12.99 -4.10
N LEU A 100 -6.06 12.91 -2.81
CA LEU A 100 -4.74 13.12 -2.22
C LEU A 100 -4.04 11.78 -1.99
N ASN A 101 -3.15 11.41 -2.88
CA ASN A 101 -2.31 10.21 -2.75
C ASN A 101 -1.04 10.33 -3.59
N TYR A 102 -0.11 9.39 -3.39
CA TYR A 102 0.99 9.20 -4.32
C TYR A 102 0.49 8.56 -5.60
N ILE A 103 0.90 9.09 -6.77
CA ILE A 103 0.43 8.66 -8.09
C ILE A 103 0.59 7.14 -8.34
N GLY A 104 1.47 6.47 -7.59
CA GLY A 104 1.69 5.03 -7.68
C GLY A 104 0.43 4.18 -7.49
N SER A 105 -0.51 4.63 -6.63
CA SER A 105 -1.77 3.94 -6.39
C SER A 105 -2.67 3.98 -7.62
N SER A 106 -2.81 5.14 -8.24
CA SER A 106 -3.62 5.34 -9.45
C SER A 106 -2.99 4.65 -10.66
N ASN A 107 -1.66 4.77 -10.83
CA ASN A 107 -0.93 4.10 -11.90
C ASN A 107 -1.05 2.58 -11.79
N ALA A 108 -0.95 2.02 -10.58
CA ALA A 108 -1.13 0.58 -10.37
C ALA A 108 -2.52 0.09 -10.81
N ALA A 109 -3.58 0.89 -10.56
CA ALA A 109 -4.92 0.59 -11.05
C ALA A 109 -4.97 0.59 -12.59
N ILE A 110 -4.41 1.63 -13.23
CA ILE A 110 -4.35 1.75 -14.70
C ILE A 110 -3.56 0.60 -15.32
N TYR A 111 -2.41 0.23 -14.77
CA TYR A 111 -1.59 -0.88 -15.24
C TYR A 111 -2.31 -2.24 -15.12
N CYS A 112 -3.26 -2.35 -14.19
CA CYS A 112 -4.14 -3.52 -14.09
C CYS A 112 -5.35 -3.47 -15.06
N GLY A 113 -5.50 -2.37 -15.81
CA GLY A 113 -6.66 -2.11 -16.67
C GLY A 113 -7.90 -1.66 -15.90
N ALA A 114 -7.80 -1.43 -14.60
CA ALA A 114 -8.86 -0.86 -13.78
C ALA A 114 -8.92 0.67 -13.95
N VAL A 115 -10.04 1.26 -13.55
CA VAL A 115 -10.28 2.71 -13.67
C VAL A 115 -10.18 3.34 -12.28
N PRO A 116 -9.20 4.23 -12.02
CA PRO A 116 -9.20 5.05 -10.82
C PRO A 116 -10.43 5.94 -10.79
N HIS A 117 -11.19 5.88 -9.70
CA HIS A 117 -12.33 6.75 -9.45
C HIS A 117 -12.00 7.59 -8.22
N PHE A 118 -11.65 8.85 -8.45
CA PHE A 118 -11.21 9.73 -7.38
C PHE A 118 -12.37 10.19 -6.51
N VAL A 119 -12.11 10.24 -5.20
CA VAL A 119 -13.06 10.68 -4.18
C VAL A 119 -12.43 11.72 -3.27
N ASP A 120 -13.27 12.56 -2.65
CA ASP A 120 -12.84 13.64 -1.78
C ASP A 120 -12.10 13.14 -0.54
N VAL A 121 -11.23 14.01 -0.05
CA VAL A 121 -10.49 13.83 1.21
C VAL A 121 -10.99 14.84 2.25
N GLU A 122 -10.82 14.51 3.53
CA GLU A 122 -11.12 15.38 4.65
C GLU A 122 -9.83 15.97 5.26
N SER A 123 -9.98 17.06 6.01
CA SER A 123 -8.83 17.87 6.47
C SER A 123 -8.12 17.36 7.72
N GLU A 124 -8.72 16.42 8.45
CA GLU A 124 -8.23 15.99 9.76
C GLU A 124 -7.08 14.97 9.63
N CYS A 125 -7.29 13.91 8.84
CA CYS A 125 -6.27 12.89 8.57
C CYS A 125 -5.82 12.85 7.10
N LEU A 126 -6.35 13.74 6.27
CA LEU A 126 -6.10 13.81 4.81
C LEU A 126 -6.49 12.53 4.05
N GLY A 127 -7.23 11.65 4.69
CA GLY A 127 -7.78 10.43 4.11
C GLY A 127 -9.13 10.68 3.44
N ILE A 128 -9.74 9.61 2.94
CA ILE A 128 -11.06 9.68 2.31
C ILE A 128 -12.10 10.29 3.26
N ASP A 129 -12.84 11.30 2.78
CA ASP A 129 -14.01 11.85 3.47
C ASP A 129 -15.16 10.83 3.46
N THR A 130 -15.32 10.13 4.56
CA THR A 130 -16.31 9.05 4.68
C THR A 130 -17.75 9.56 4.69
N SER A 131 -17.97 10.77 5.16
CA SER A 131 -19.31 11.39 5.18
C SER A 131 -19.80 11.72 3.77
N LYS A 132 -18.96 12.39 3.00
CA LYS A 132 -19.24 12.70 1.58
C LYS A 132 -19.30 11.43 0.73
N LEU A 133 -18.37 10.47 0.96
CA LEU A 133 -18.30 9.24 0.19
C LEU A 133 -19.60 8.44 0.26
N GLU A 134 -20.16 8.26 1.44
CA GLU A 134 -21.41 7.48 1.57
C GLU A 134 -22.59 8.14 0.84
N ILE A 135 -22.72 9.47 0.95
CA ILE A 135 -23.73 10.24 0.24
C ILE A 135 -23.53 10.12 -1.28
N TYR A 136 -22.29 10.30 -1.72
CA TYR A 136 -21.91 10.20 -3.13
C TYR A 136 -22.26 8.83 -3.72
N LEU A 137 -21.87 7.76 -3.05
CA LEU A 137 -22.15 6.40 -3.52
C LEU A 137 -23.65 6.09 -3.55
N LYS A 138 -24.44 6.55 -2.59
CA LYS A 138 -25.90 6.43 -2.63
C LYS A 138 -26.50 7.11 -3.87
N LYS A 139 -25.97 8.27 -4.25
CA LYS A 139 -26.42 9.03 -5.42
C LYS A 139 -26.07 8.34 -6.73
N ILE A 140 -24.80 7.93 -6.91
CA ILE A 140 -24.30 7.46 -8.21
C ILE A 140 -24.39 5.95 -8.41
N CYS A 141 -24.59 5.15 -7.35
CA CYS A 141 -24.54 3.69 -7.46
C CYS A 141 -25.92 3.03 -7.42
N SER A 142 -25.97 1.85 -8.03
CA SER A 142 -27.00 0.84 -7.83
C SER A 142 -26.32 -0.45 -7.36
N THR A 143 -26.79 -1.01 -6.24
CA THR A 143 -26.25 -2.28 -5.73
C THR A 143 -27.30 -3.38 -5.87
N LYS A 144 -27.04 -4.36 -6.75
CA LYS A 144 -27.90 -5.53 -6.99
C LYS A 144 -27.08 -6.81 -6.94
N LYS A 145 -27.58 -7.87 -6.31
CA LYS A 145 -26.94 -9.21 -6.23
C LYS A 145 -25.44 -9.14 -5.85
N LYS A 146 -25.09 -8.32 -4.85
CA LYS A 146 -23.71 -8.10 -4.38
C LYS A 146 -22.77 -7.44 -5.41
N THR A 147 -23.30 -6.75 -6.39
CA THR A 147 -22.53 -5.96 -7.36
C THR A 147 -22.96 -4.50 -7.26
N THR A 148 -21.98 -3.61 -7.11
CA THR A 148 -22.17 -2.17 -7.08
C THR A 148 -21.78 -1.60 -8.43
N VAL A 149 -22.74 -0.99 -9.12
CA VAL A 149 -22.59 -0.42 -10.45
C VAL A 149 -22.71 1.10 -10.37
N ASN A 150 -21.77 1.81 -10.94
CA ASN A 150 -21.86 3.24 -11.17
C ASN A 150 -22.87 3.51 -12.29
N LYS A 151 -23.97 4.20 -11.98
CA LYS A 151 -25.07 4.49 -12.92
C LYS A 151 -24.64 5.42 -14.06
N ILE A 152 -23.59 6.23 -13.84
CA ILE A 152 -23.07 7.20 -14.81
C ILE A 152 -22.12 6.50 -15.79
N SER A 153 -21.06 5.89 -15.29
CA SER A 153 -20.04 5.20 -16.11
C SER A 153 -20.46 3.81 -16.60
N LYS A 154 -21.52 3.23 -16.02
CA LYS A 154 -21.99 1.85 -16.22
C LYS A 154 -20.97 0.78 -15.82
N ARG A 155 -19.90 1.15 -15.11
CA ARG A 155 -18.86 0.23 -14.62
C ARG A 155 -19.19 -0.30 -13.24
N ASN A 156 -18.67 -1.49 -12.94
CA ASN A 156 -18.67 -2.02 -11.58
C ASN A 156 -17.65 -1.28 -10.73
N ILE A 157 -18.04 -0.81 -9.55
CA ILE A 157 -17.11 -0.39 -8.51
C ILE A 157 -16.77 -1.61 -7.65
N LYS A 158 -15.51 -2.01 -7.60
CA LYS A 158 -15.09 -3.28 -6.96
C LYS A 158 -14.29 -3.10 -5.69
N ALA A 159 -13.59 -1.99 -5.57
CA ALA A 159 -12.74 -1.76 -4.41
C ALA A 159 -12.74 -0.29 -3.99
N ILE A 160 -12.35 -0.09 -2.75
CA ILE A 160 -11.90 1.18 -2.20
C ILE A 160 -10.47 1.00 -1.72
N MET A 161 -9.59 1.92 -2.09
CA MET A 161 -8.19 1.92 -1.74
C MET A 161 -7.85 3.16 -0.92
N PRO A 162 -8.10 3.13 0.40
CA PRO A 162 -7.71 4.23 1.29
C PRO A 162 -6.20 4.32 1.38
N THR A 163 -5.69 5.54 1.43
CA THR A 163 -4.29 5.85 1.74
C THR A 163 -4.19 6.37 3.16
N HIS A 164 -3.26 5.84 3.92
CA HIS A 164 -2.90 6.35 5.25
C HIS A 164 -1.76 7.36 5.10
N VAL A 165 -2.12 8.63 4.87
CA VAL A 165 -1.19 9.69 4.51
C VAL A 165 -0.18 9.94 5.62
N PHE A 166 1.12 9.90 5.29
CA PHE A 166 2.24 10.03 6.23
C PHE A 166 2.19 9.08 7.43
N GLY A 167 1.53 7.92 7.28
CA GLY A 167 1.36 6.94 8.36
C GLY A 167 0.24 7.29 9.35
N ASN A 168 -0.55 8.35 9.12
CA ASN A 168 -1.73 8.66 9.91
C ASN A 168 -2.90 7.76 9.50
N PRO A 169 -3.69 7.26 10.46
CA PRO A 169 -4.82 6.40 10.14
C PRO A 169 -5.93 7.19 9.43
N ALA A 170 -6.25 6.82 8.20
CA ALA A 170 -7.53 7.20 7.61
C ALA A 170 -8.70 6.71 8.48
N LYS A 171 -9.91 7.25 8.31
CA LYS A 171 -11.13 6.80 9.05
C LYS A 171 -11.50 5.35 8.66
N ILE A 172 -10.56 4.42 8.88
CA ILE A 172 -10.58 3.07 8.33
C ILE A 172 -11.79 2.24 8.78
N LYS A 173 -12.30 2.44 9.99
CA LYS A 173 -13.49 1.73 10.47
C LYS A 173 -14.74 2.12 9.70
N GLU A 174 -14.90 3.40 9.45
CA GLU A 174 -15.97 3.99 8.66
C GLU A 174 -15.87 3.53 7.20
N ILE A 175 -14.67 3.56 6.63
CA ILE A 175 -14.39 3.04 5.28
C ILE A 175 -14.81 1.58 5.16
N ILE A 176 -14.48 0.73 6.13
CA ILE A 176 -14.89 -0.68 6.13
C ILE A 176 -16.41 -0.83 6.21
N LYS A 177 -17.10 0.00 7.01
CA LYS A 177 -18.57 -0.01 7.05
C LYS A 177 -19.17 0.31 5.69
N ILE A 178 -18.69 1.37 5.03
CA ILE A 178 -19.12 1.76 3.68
C ILE A 178 -18.80 0.65 2.69
N ALA A 179 -17.58 0.11 2.71
CA ALA A 179 -17.17 -0.99 1.82
C ALA A 179 -18.11 -2.21 1.94
N LYS A 180 -18.46 -2.60 3.16
CA LYS A 180 -19.43 -3.69 3.40
C LYS A 180 -20.80 -3.36 2.82
N LYS A 181 -21.31 -2.14 3.02
CA LYS A 181 -22.60 -1.69 2.52
C LYS A 181 -22.68 -1.74 0.99
N PHE A 182 -21.62 -1.37 0.31
CA PHE A 182 -21.53 -1.35 -1.14
C PHE A 182 -20.82 -2.58 -1.74
N ASN A 183 -20.57 -3.60 -0.91
CA ASN A 183 -19.88 -4.84 -1.32
C ASN A 183 -18.55 -4.61 -2.05
N LEU A 184 -17.73 -3.73 -1.51
CA LEU A 184 -16.42 -3.36 -2.05
C LEU A 184 -15.30 -4.10 -1.30
N LYS A 185 -14.21 -4.42 -1.99
CA LYS A 185 -12.95 -4.83 -1.39
C LYS A 185 -12.23 -3.63 -0.80
N VAL A 186 -11.50 -3.81 0.30
CA VAL A 186 -10.67 -2.76 0.91
C VAL A 186 -9.21 -3.13 0.72
N ILE A 187 -8.51 -2.32 -0.06
CA ILE A 187 -7.06 -2.43 -0.33
C ILE A 187 -6.39 -1.26 0.39
N GLU A 188 -5.74 -1.50 1.52
CA GLU A 188 -5.11 -0.41 2.27
C GLU A 188 -3.76 -0.04 1.67
N ASP A 189 -3.63 1.17 1.14
CA ASP A 189 -2.32 1.75 0.84
C ASP A 189 -1.68 2.25 2.15
N ALA A 190 -0.94 1.35 2.78
CA ALA A 190 -0.19 1.56 4.00
C ALA A 190 1.32 1.71 3.72
N SER A 191 1.68 2.23 2.55
CA SER A 191 3.07 2.37 2.08
C SER A 191 3.96 3.20 3.01
N GLU A 192 3.38 3.98 3.91
CA GLU A 192 4.07 4.83 4.89
C GLU A 192 3.81 4.41 6.34
N CYS A 193 3.24 3.20 6.55
CA CYS A 193 2.69 2.80 7.84
C CYS A 193 3.51 1.73 8.58
N VAL A 194 4.78 1.53 8.22
CA VAL A 194 5.62 0.58 8.96
C VAL A 194 5.77 1.03 10.41
N GLY A 195 5.12 0.29 11.34
CA GLY A 195 5.08 0.65 12.75
C GLY A 195 3.97 1.62 13.14
N SER A 196 3.04 1.95 12.25
CA SER A 196 1.85 2.76 12.57
C SER A 196 0.67 1.88 12.97
N TYR A 197 -0.02 2.29 14.03
CA TYR A 197 -1.12 1.53 14.63
C TYR A 197 -2.36 2.41 14.83
N TYR A 198 -3.53 1.80 14.68
CA TYR A 198 -4.78 2.38 15.12
C TYR A 198 -5.46 1.43 16.10
N LYS A 199 -5.72 1.88 17.33
CA LYS A 199 -6.29 1.05 18.41
C LYS A 199 -5.58 -0.31 18.55
N ASN A 200 -4.26 -0.29 18.71
CA ASN A 200 -3.40 -1.48 18.89
C ASN A 200 -3.35 -2.46 17.70
N LYS A 201 -3.90 -2.08 16.55
CA LYS A 201 -3.85 -2.89 15.33
C LYS A 201 -3.05 -2.15 14.26
N HIS A 202 -2.09 -2.83 13.63
CA HIS A 202 -1.22 -2.26 12.61
C HIS A 202 -2.04 -1.82 11.37
N LEU A 203 -1.77 -0.60 10.87
CA LEU A 203 -2.36 -0.13 9.62
C LEU A 203 -1.96 -1.04 8.45
N GLY A 204 -2.87 -1.25 7.50
CA GLY A 204 -2.72 -2.24 6.43
C GLY A 204 -3.26 -3.62 6.77
N THR A 205 -3.83 -3.82 8.00
CA THR A 205 -4.39 -5.13 8.40
C THR A 205 -5.89 -5.08 8.66
N PHE A 206 -6.53 -3.96 8.42
CA PHE A 206 -7.98 -3.78 8.64
C PHE A 206 -8.82 -4.26 7.47
N GLY A 207 -8.35 -4.03 6.25
CA GLY A 207 -9.01 -4.40 5.01
C GLY A 207 -8.79 -5.85 4.57
N ASP A 208 -9.08 -6.12 3.31
CA ASP A 208 -8.84 -7.44 2.69
C ASP A 208 -7.35 -7.68 2.45
N VAL A 209 -6.59 -6.62 2.14
CA VAL A 209 -5.15 -6.64 1.86
C VAL A 209 -4.55 -5.28 2.14
N GLY A 210 -3.33 -5.24 2.64
CA GLY A 210 -2.55 -4.02 2.85
C GLY A 210 -1.21 -4.07 2.14
N ILE A 211 -0.70 -2.90 1.83
CA ILE A 211 0.57 -2.70 1.13
C ILE A 211 1.53 -1.91 2.01
N LEU A 212 2.76 -2.38 2.12
CA LEU A 212 3.87 -1.65 2.72
C LEU A 212 4.93 -1.35 1.65
N SER A 213 5.62 -0.22 1.79
CA SER A 213 6.71 0.17 0.91
C SER A 213 8.01 0.35 1.68
N PHE A 214 9.11 -0.06 1.06
CA PHE A 214 10.48 0.05 1.57
C PHE A 214 11.37 0.79 0.58
N ASN A 215 10.79 1.72 -0.19
CA ASN A 215 11.54 2.60 -1.08
C ASN A 215 12.52 3.50 -0.31
N GLY A 216 13.50 4.10 -1.00
CA GLY A 216 14.57 4.90 -0.40
C GLY A 216 14.13 6.03 0.55
N ASN A 217 12.95 6.59 0.34
CA ASN A 217 12.37 7.67 1.14
C ASN A 217 11.42 7.23 2.26
N LYS A 218 11.24 5.92 2.49
CA LYS A 218 10.31 5.42 3.51
C LYS A 218 10.97 5.30 4.88
N ILE A 219 10.18 5.11 5.93
CA ILE A 219 10.61 4.99 7.34
C ILE A 219 11.71 3.93 7.49
N ILE A 220 11.57 2.81 6.81
CA ILE A 220 12.59 1.77 6.67
C ILE A 220 12.75 1.50 5.18
N THR A 221 14.00 1.43 4.71
CA THR A 221 14.28 1.19 3.31
C THR A 221 15.12 -0.06 3.08
N THR A 222 14.88 -0.66 1.92
CA THR A 222 15.73 -1.72 1.33
C THR A 222 16.29 -1.27 -0.03
N GLY A 223 16.33 0.05 -0.28
CA GLY A 223 16.64 0.66 -1.57
C GLY A 223 15.40 0.72 -2.45
N GLY A 224 14.97 -0.39 -2.99
CA GLY A 224 13.62 -0.68 -3.44
C GLY A 224 13.03 -1.78 -2.56
N GLY A 225 11.72 -1.97 -2.58
CA GLY A 225 11.05 -3.03 -1.84
C GLY A 225 9.60 -2.69 -1.51
N GLY A 226 8.81 -3.73 -1.37
CA GLY A 226 7.43 -3.65 -0.92
C GLY A 226 7.01 -4.93 -0.21
N SER A 227 5.84 -4.92 0.38
CA SER A 227 5.22 -6.11 0.91
C SER A 227 3.71 -6.04 0.81
N ILE A 228 3.11 -7.17 0.51
CA ILE A 228 1.67 -7.41 0.62
C ILE A 228 1.44 -8.10 1.95
N ILE A 229 0.48 -7.63 2.73
CA ILE A 229 0.05 -8.25 3.97
C ILE A 229 -1.45 -8.55 3.91
N THR A 230 -1.86 -9.73 4.39
CA THR A 230 -3.27 -10.11 4.41
C THR A 230 -3.56 -11.20 5.43
N ASN A 231 -4.80 -11.26 5.89
CA ASN A 231 -5.31 -12.38 6.70
C ASN A 231 -6.16 -13.35 5.86
N ASN A 232 -6.40 -13.03 4.58
CA ASN A 232 -7.22 -13.83 3.68
C ASN A 232 -6.36 -14.84 2.90
N LYS A 233 -6.54 -16.13 3.19
CA LYS A 233 -5.79 -17.23 2.57
C LYS A 233 -5.98 -17.31 1.04
N LYS A 234 -7.18 -16.95 0.51
CA LYS A 234 -7.45 -16.96 -0.94
C LYS A 234 -6.67 -15.84 -1.64
N ILE A 235 -6.69 -14.62 -1.07
CA ILE A 235 -5.91 -13.48 -1.59
C ILE A 235 -4.42 -13.82 -1.52
N TYR A 236 -3.94 -14.35 -0.39
CA TYR A 236 -2.54 -14.75 -0.24
C TYR A 236 -2.09 -15.74 -1.32
N LYS A 237 -2.85 -16.83 -1.54
CA LYS A 237 -2.48 -17.83 -2.55
C LYS A 237 -2.37 -17.22 -3.94
N LYS A 238 -3.33 -16.36 -4.33
CA LYS A 238 -3.32 -15.70 -5.63
C LYS A 238 -2.19 -14.67 -5.74
N ALA A 239 -1.94 -13.89 -4.68
CA ALA A 239 -0.85 -12.92 -4.63
C ALA A 239 0.51 -13.62 -4.71
N LEU A 240 0.70 -14.72 -4.00
CA LEU A 240 1.92 -15.53 -4.04
C LEU A 240 2.17 -16.08 -5.45
N SER A 241 1.16 -16.65 -6.09
CA SER A 241 1.26 -17.12 -7.47
C SER A 241 1.71 -16.01 -8.42
N LEU A 242 1.05 -14.84 -8.39
CA LEU A 242 1.38 -13.69 -9.23
C LEU A 242 2.78 -13.11 -8.94
N SER A 243 3.24 -13.12 -7.68
CA SER A 243 4.55 -12.60 -7.30
C SER A 243 5.71 -13.56 -7.64
N THR A 244 5.40 -14.83 -7.91
CA THR A 244 6.37 -15.90 -8.25
C THR A 244 6.18 -16.41 -9.67
N ILE A 245 5.77 -15.53 -10.59
CA ILE A 245 5.54 -15.83 -12.01
C ILE A 245 4.59 -17.00 -12.26
N SER A 246 3.63 -17.23 -11.37
CA SER A 246 2.60 -18.28 -11.47
C SER A 246 3.14 -19.69 -11.67
N ARG A 247 4.33 -19.99 -11.13
CA ARG A 247 4.95 -21.30 -11.24
C ARG A 247 4.16 -22.36 -10.49
N LYS A 248 3.81 -23.45 -11.17
CA LYS A 248 3.15 -24.60 -10.53
C LYS A 248 4.10 -25.32 -9.58
N LYS A 249 3.62 -25.64 -8.37
CA LYS A 249 4.33 -26.58 -7.50
C LYS A 249 4.39 -27.94 -8.16
N ASN A 250 5.57 -28.53 -8.21
CA ASN A 250 5.81 -29.90 -8.72
C ASN A 250 5.71 -30.10 -10.25
N SER A 251 5.72 -29.05 -11.07
CA SER A 251 5.59 -29.16 -12.51
C SER A 251 6.80 -28.67 -13.32
N GLY A 252 7.99 -28.67 -12.72
CA GLY A 252 9.20 -28.18 -13.40
C GLY A 252 9.07 -26.71 -13.81
N TRP A 253 9.06 -26.41 -15.10
CA TRP A 253 8.97 -25.07 -15.68
C TRP A 253 7.57 -24.69 -16.18
N SER A 254 6.51 -25.42 -15.78
CA SER A 254 5.15 -25.04 -16.18
C SER A 254 4.54 -23.96 -15.27
N TYR A 255 3.72 -23.08 -15.84
CA TYR A 255 3.15 -21.90 -15.22
C TYR A 255 1.63 -21.91 -15.34
N ASP A 256 0.92 -21.30 -14.37
CA ASP A 256 -0.51 -21.01 -14.43
C ASP A 256 -0.69 -19.54 -14.84
N TYR A 257 -1.32 -19.29 -15.96
CA TYR A 257 -1.67 -17.96 -16.45
C TYR A 257 -3.16 -17.65 -16.22
#